data_cfec1c63504855c31e3392e3ec4c5bc2
#
_entry.id   cfec1c63504855c31e3392e3ec4c5bc2
#
_cell.length_a   1.000
_cell.length_b   1.000
_cell.length_c   1.000
_cell.angle_alpha   90.00
_cell.angle_beta   90.00
_cell.angle_gamma   90.00
#
_symmetry.space_group_name_H-M   'P 1'
#
loop_
_entity.id
_entity.type
_entity.pdbx_description
1 polymer ?
#
loop_
_entity_poly.entity_id
_entity_poly.type
_entity_poly.pdbx_seq_one_letter_code
_entity_poly.pdbx_strand_id
1 'polypeptide(L)'
;PCDLSISGDIYPAADGKMVFAANNKVYLLSADGTCQLLSTLKIGEQLMGEGLTLRSNTLYKDGQKVADGLRGCQAVQELSQGKYVALCDEQTKTNSHVAVLTEGTRTLAIAPDYRFCVSGQENTHHLISTIMDKKGNMLYSEPFYYLHDLTNGTLATAGNMAFDTNGNLYVSTPLGVQVADHNGRVRAILSLPAGAVHSLAFSGNYLYVRCGEKIFVRQMKAIGHNPKHGAMSYQSQG
;
A
#
# COMPACT_ATOMS: atom_id res chain seq x y z
N PRO A 1 22.98 -2.76 -10.04
CA PRO A 1 21.67 -3.38 -10.17
C PRO A 1 21.58 -4.60 -9.25
N CYS A 2 20.54 -4.67 -8.40
CA CYS A 2 20.32 -5.85 -7.58
C CYS A 2 19.68 -6.91 -8.48
N ASP A 3 20.41 -7.96 -8.82
CA ASP A 3 19.88 -9.15 -9.54
C ASP A 3 19.17 -10.04 -8.51
N LEU A 4 18.00 -9.60 -8.03
CA LEU A 4 17.22 -10.28 -7.00
C LEU A 4 15.84 -10.62 -7.54
N SER A 5 15.42 -11.86 -7.36
CA SER A 5 14.04 -12.28 -7.66
C SER A 5 13.10 -11.73 -6.57
N ILE A 6 12.38 -10.65 -6.90
CA ILE A 6 11.53 -9.91 -5.96
C ILE A 6 10.23 -10.66 -5.77
N SER A 7 9.90 -10.98 -4.54
CA SER A 7 8.64 -11.60 -4.15
C SER A 7 7.76 -10.62 -3.36
N GLY A 8 6.46 -10.60 -3.68
CA GLY A 8 5.49 -9.77 -2.95
C GLY A 8 5.54 -8.28 -3.32
N ASP A 9 5.01 -7.48 -2.43
CA ASP A 9 4.86 -6.05 -2.61
C ASP A 9 6.11 -5.26 -2.20
N ILE A 10 6.15 -4.01 -2.65
CA ILE A 10 7.17 -3.04 -2.26
C ILE A 10 6.53 -1.99 -1.34
N TYR A 11 7.27 -1.49 -0.37
CA TYR A 11 6.74 -0.58 0.64
C TYR A 11 7.64 0.63 0.84
N PRO A 12 7.07 1.81 1.17
CA PRO A 12 7.88 2.99 1.45
C PRO A 12 8.74 2.80 2.71
N ALA A 13 9.93 3.36 2.67
CA ALA A 13 10.84 3.47 3.80
C ALA A 13 11.24 4.94 4.01
N ALA A 14 12.00 5.22 5.06
CA ALA A 14 12.50 6.56 5.33
C ALA A 14 13.42 7.09 4.20
N ASP A 15 13.63 8.40 4.18
CA ASP A 15 14.60 9.10 3.34
C ASP A 15 14.46 8.84 1.82
N GLY A 16 13.23 8.74 1.32
CA GLY A 16 13.00 8.54 -0.11
C GLY A 16 13.33 7.13 -0.60
N LYS A 17 13.49 6.15 0.30
CA LYS A 17 13.84 4.77 0.00
C LYS A 17 12.62 3.86 0.03
N MET A 18 12.79 2.61 -0.39
CA MET A 18 11.75 1.58 -0.30
C MET A 18 12.32 0.26 0.23
N VAL A 19 11.46 -0.57 0.82
CA VAL A 19 11.80 -1.94 1.23
C VAL A 19 11.03 -2.96 0.42
N PHE A 20 11.67 -4.12 0.19
CA PHE A 20 11.08 -5.27 -0.49
C PHE A 20 11.67 -6.58 0.03
N ALA A 21 10.97 -7.68 -0.22
CA ALA A 21 11.47 -9.01 0.08
C ALA A 21 11.94 -9.73 -1.19
N ALA A 22 13.08 -10.43 -1.08
CA ALA A 22 13.61 -11.34 -2.09
C ALA A 22 14.33 -12.50 -1.41
N ASN A 23 14.03 -13.74 -1.81
CA ASN A 23 14.68 -14.95 -1.28
C ASN A 23 14.70 -15.00 0.27
N ASN A 24 13.58 -14.73 0.92
CA ASN A 24 13.41 -14.63 2.38
C ASN A 24 14.30 -13.58 3.08
N LYS A 25 14.79 -12.60 2.35
CA LYS A 25 15.57 -11.48 2.87
C LYS A 25 14.86 -10.17 2.57
N VAL A 26 15.00 -9.21 3.46
CA VAL A 26 14.47 -7.85 3.31
C VAL A 26 15.60 -6.91 2.90
N TYR A 27 15.36 -6.16 1.85
CA TYR A 27 16.31 -5.21 1.28
C TYR A 27 15.75 -3.79 1.33
N LEU A 28 16.65 -2.82 1.49
CA LEU A 28 16.40 -1.39 1.32
C LEU A 28 16.96 -0.96 -0.02
N LEU A 29 16.17 -0.31 -0.84
CA LEU A 29 16.57 0.24 -2.14
C LEU A 29 16.46 1.75 -2.13
N SER A 30 17.54 2.41 -2.53
CA SER A 30 17.60 3.86 -2.73
C SER A 30 17.32 4.24 -4.19
N ALA A 31 16.98 5.50 -4.45
CA ALA A 31 16.64 5.98 -5.79
C ALA A 31 17.80 5.92 -6.79
N ASP A 32 19.05 5.89 -6.31
CA ASP A 32 20.27 5.69 -7.12
C ASP A 32 20.55 4.24 -7.51
N GLY A 33 19.67 3.30 -7.06
CA GLY A 33 19.81 1.87 -7.30
C GLY A 33 20.67 1.13 -6.26
N THR A 34 21.16 1.82 -5.22
CA THR A 34 21.88 1.17 -4.11
C THR A 34 20.94 0.26 -3.32
N CYS A 35 21.34 -0.99 -3.13
CA CYS A 35 20.57 -2.02 -2.45
C CYS A 35 21.31 -2.52 -1.21
N GLN A 36 20.69 -2.48 -0.05
CA GLN A 36 21.25 -2.90 1.23
C GLN A 36 20.41 -4.01 1.85
N LEU A 37 21.03 -5.11 2.28
CA LEU A 37 20.37 -6.14 3.08
C LEU A 37 20.08 -5.59 4.48
N LEU A 38 18.81 -5.67 4.91
CA LEU A 38 18.36 -5.24 6.25
C LEU A 38 18.25 -6.42 7.21
N SER A 39 17.54 -7.48 6.80
CA SER A 39 17.20 -8.61 7.67
C SER A 39 16.86 -9.86 6.87
N THR A 40 16.65 -10.96 7.58
CA THR A 40 16.14 -12.22 7.02
C THR A 40 14.78 -12.53 7.64
N LEU A 41 13.81 -12.86 6.79
CA LEU A 41 12.49 -13.30 7.23
C LEU A 41 12.57 -14.73 7.80
N LYS A 42 11.82 -14.97 8.86
CA LYS A 42 11.65 -16.32 9.42
C LYS A 42 10.75 -17.16 8.51
N ILE A 43 10.77 -18.46 8.67
CA ILE A 43 9.90 -19.37 7.91
C ILE A 43 8.43 -19.00 8.14
N GLY A 44 7.68 -18.80 7.04
CA GLY A 44 6.27 -18.39 7.07
C GLY A 44 6.04 -16.92 7.47
N GLU A 45 7.08 -16.10 7.53
CA GLU A 45 7.00 -14.66 7.77
C GLU A 45 6.88 -13.91 6.44
N GLN A 46 5.97 -12.95 6.39
CA GLN A 46 5.71 -12.10 5.24
C GLN A 46 6.01 -10.64 5.58
N LEU A 47 6.69 -9.94 4.68
CA LEU A 47 6.89 -8.49 4.78
C LEU A 47 5.56 -7.77 4.51
N MET A 48 5.19 -6.83 5.40
CA MET A 48 3.96 -6.02 5.32
C MET A 48 4.26 -4.52 5.30
N GLY A 49 5.51 -4.11 5.46
CA GLY A 49 5.96 -2.73 5.50
C GLY A 49 7.38 -2.61 6.06
N GLU A 50 7.89 -1.40 6.20
CA GLU A 50 9.19 -1.15 6.82
C GLU A 50 9.19 -1.58 8.29
N GLY A 51 9.99 -2.61 8.61
CA GLY A 51 10.04 -3.23 9.94
C GLY A 51 8.76 -3.98 10.34
N LEU A 52 7.79 -4.12 9.45
CA LEU A 52 6.49 -4.72 9.73
C LEU A 52 6.40 -6.08 9.05
N THR A 53 6.13 -7.11 9.85
CA THR A 53 6.01 -8.50 9.36
C THR A 53 4.79 -9.20 9.94
N LEU A 54 4.24 -10.13 9.16
CA LEU A 54 3.12 -10.99 9.56
C LEU A 54 3.60 -12.45 9.58
N ARG A 55 3.30 -13.18 10.67
CA ARG A 55 3.57 -14.62 10.78
C ARG A 55 2.51 -15.29 11.64
N SER A 56 1.92 -16.37 11.14
CA SER A 56 0.91 -17.16 11.86
C SER A 56 -0.22 -16.29 12.48
N ASN A 57 -0.79 -15.39 11.67
CA ASN A 57 -1.84 -14.45 12.08
C ASN A 57 -1.43 -13.43 13.17
N THR A 58 -0.14 -13.25 13.36
CA THR A 58 0.43 -12.31 14.33
C THR A 58 1.27 -11.27 13.61
N LEU A 59 0.98 -10.00 13.90
CA LEU A 59 1.70 -8.83 13.38
C LEU A 59 2.86 -8.48 14.32
N TYR A 60 4.02 -8.23 13.74
CA TYR A 60 5.23 -7.81 14.43
C TYR A 60 5.74 -6.49 13.85
N LYS A 61 6.22 -5.61 14.73
CA LYS A 61 6.97 -4.39 14.36
C LYS A 61 8.36 -4.48 14.97
N ASP A 62 9.39 -4.43 14.11
CA ASP A 62 10.80 -4.54 14.51
C ASP A 62 11.07 -5.76 15.41
N GLY A 63 10.41 -6.88 15.10
CA GLY A 63 10.48 -8.14 15.82
C GLY A 63 9.65 -8.21 17.10
N GLN A 64 9.02 -7.13 17.54
CA GLN A 64 8.13 -7.10 18.71
C GLN A 64 6.68 -7.37 18.28
N LYS A 65 5.96 -8.18 19.05
CA LYS A 65 4.55 -8.47 18.81
C LYS A 65 3.69 -7.23 18.99
N VAL A 66 2.89 -6.91 17.96
CA VAL A 66 1.90 -5.82 17.96
C VAL A 66 0.50 -6.34 18.21
N ALA A 67 0.08 -7.34 17.45
CA ALA A 67 -1.27 -7.91 17.52
C ALA A 67 -1.27 -9.37 17.10
N ASP A 68 -2.25 -10.13 17.57
CA ASP A 68 -2.50 -11.50 17.10
C ASP A 68 -3.97 -11.69 16.68
N GLY A 69 -4.29 -12.83 16.10
CA GLY A 69 -5.63 -13.16 15.66
C GLY A 69 -6.06 -12.48 14.35
N LEU A 70 -5.11 -12.01 13.53
CA LEU A 70 -5.34 -11.38 12.22
C LEU A 70 -5.37 -12.46 11.12
N ARG A 71 -6.52 -13.11 10.91
CA ARG A 71 -6.66 -14.20 9.94
C ARG A 71 -6.84 -13.65 8.52
N GLY A 72 -6.17 -14.29 7.54
CA GLY A 72 -6.25 -13.91 6.14
C GLY A 72 -5.80 -12.46 5.88
N CYS A 73 -4.85 -11.94 6.67
CA CYS A 73 -4.40 -10.57 6.54
C CYS A 73 -3.61 -10.37 5.25
N GLN A 74 -4.04 -9.45 4.41
CA GLN A 74 -3.53 -9.21 3.06
C GLN A 74 -2.72 -7.91 2.96
N ALA A 75 -3.09 -6.90 3.74
CA ALA A 75 -2.39 -5.61 3.77
C ALA A 75 -2.44 -5.00 5.17
N VAL A 76 -1.40 -4.24 5.52
CA VAL A 76 -1.34 -3.47 6.76
C VAL A 76 -0.77 -2.09 6.46
N GLN A 77 -1.39 -1.06 7.02
CA GLN A 77 -0.87 0.30 7.01
C GLN A 77 -0.58 0.74 8.45
N GLU A 78 0.65 1.17 8.69
CA GLU A 78 1.04 1.80 9.96
C GLU A 78 0.62 3.26 9.96
N LEU A 79 -0.10 3.67 10.99
CA LEU A 79 -0.49 5.05 11.24
C LEU A 79 0.45 5.69 12.26
N SER A 80 0.28 6.97 12.52
CA SER A 80 0.99 7.64 13.61
C SER A 80 0.69 7.01 14.99
N GLN A 81 1.58 7.21 15.93
CA GLN A 81 1.44 6.77 17.32
C GLN A 81 1.32 5.24 17.52
N GLY A 82 1.91 4.45 16.62
CA GLY A 82 1.90 2.99 16.74
C GLY A 82 0.51 2.36 16.57
N LYS A 83 -0.37 3.01 15.82
CA LYS A 83 -1.65 2.46 15.39
C LYS A 83 -1.53 1.86 14.00
N TYR A 84 -2.44 0.94 13.68
CA TYR A 84 -2.44 0.21 12.42
C TYR A 84 -3.86 0.06 11.89
N VAL A 85 -3.99 0.01 10.57
CA VAL A 85 -5.17 -0.49 9.88
C VAL A 85 -4.76 -1.73 9.11
N ALA A 86 -5.47 -2.83 9.31
CA ALA A 86 -5.21 -4.11 8.66
C ALA A 86 -6.41 -4.55 7.84
N LEU A 87 -6.18 -4.97 6.60
CA LEU A 87 -7.17 -5.61 5.74
C LEU A 87 -7.03 -7.12 5.93
N CYS A 88 -8.00 -7.74 6.60
CA CYS A 88 -7.98 -9.16 6.95
C CYS A 88 -9.37 -9.75 6.79
N ASP A 89 -9.47 -11.07 6.57
CA ASP A 89 -10.76 -11.76 6.48
C ASP A 89 -11.49 -11.75 7.82
N GLU A 90 -10.74 -11.88 8.93
CA GLU A 90 -11.30 -11.97 10.27
C GLU A 90 -10.31 -11.48 11.33
N GLN A 91 -10.83 -10.85 12.39
CA GLN A 91 -10.11 -10.58 13.62
C GLN A 91 -10.68 -11.44 14.75
N THR A 92 -9.91 -12.41 15.21
CA THR A 92 -10.34 -13.32 16.29
C THR A 92 -10.03 -12.80 17.70
N LYS A 93 -9.21 -11.76 17.80
CA LYS A 93 -8.82 -11.11 19.07
C LYS A 93 -8.83 -9.60 18.92
N THR A 94 -9.57 -8.91 19.75
CA THR A 94 -9.57 -7.44 19.79
C THR A 94 -8.22 -6.90 20.22
N ASN A 95 -7.75 -5.87 19.52
CA ASN A 95 -6.52 -5.16 19.82
C ASN A 95 -6.76 -3.65 19.71
N SER A 96 -6.35 -2.89 20.72
CA SER A 96 -6.56 -1.44 20.77
C SER A 96 -5.68 -0.65 19.79
N HIS A 97 -4.65 -1.27 19.23
CA HIS A 97 -3.72 -0.64 18.29
C HIS A 97 -4.01 -0.96 16.82
N VAL A 98 -4.85 -1.97 16.53
CA VAL A 98 -5.15 -2.41 15.18
C VAL A 98 -6.64 -2.31 14.91
N ALA A 99 -7.04 -1.44 13.99
CA ALA A 99 -8.36 -1.45 13.38
C ALA A 99 -8.36 -2.43 12.20
N VAL A 100 -9.36 -3.30 12.11
CA VAL A 100 -9.47 -4.29 11.03
C VAL A 100 -10.57 -3.89 10.07
N LEU A 101 -10.22 -3.84 8.79
CA LEU A 101 -11.13 -3.73 7.66
C LEU A 101 -11.35 -5.14 7.10
N THR A 102 -12.60 -5.54 6.96
CA THR A 102 -13.00 -6.82 6.33
C THR A 102 -13.58 -6.63 4.94
N GLU A 103 -13.81 -5.39 4.55
CA GLU A 103 -14.31 -5.03 3.22
C GLU A 103 -13.16 -4.83 2.23
N GLY A 104 -13.19 -5.57 1.13
CA GLY A 104 -12.20 -5.51 0.06
C GLY A 104 -11.13 -6.61 0.14
N THR A 105 -10.21 -6.57 -0.79
CA THR A 105 -9.16 -7.58 -0.96
C THR A 105 -7.83 -6.98 -1.38
N ARG A 106 -6.74 -7.68 -1.10
CA ARG A 106 -5.37 -7.51 -1.60
C ARG A 106 -4.63 -6.26 -1.15
N THR A 107 -5.24 -5.07 -1.17
CA THR A 107 -4.53 -3.81 -1.01
C THR A 107 -5.32 -2.80 -0.20
N LEU A 108 -4.60 -1.95 0.50
CA LEU A 108 -5.14 -0.94 1.41
C LEU A 108 -4.32 0.34 1.29
N ALA A 109 -5.00 1.48 1.18
CA ALA A 109 -4.39 2.81 1.30
C ALA A 109 -5.22 3.70 2.23
N ILE A 110 -4.55 4.49 3.05
CA ILE A 110 -5.20 5.43 3.99
C ILE A 110 -5.17 6.83 3.39
N ALA A 111 -6.32 7.48 3.34
CA ALA A 111 -6.42 8.87 2.89
C ALA A 111 -5.57 9.81 3.78
N PRO A 112 -4.98 10.88 3.21
CA PRO A 112 -4.06 11.74 3.97
C PRO A 112 -4.66 12.39 5.21
N ASP A 113 -5.98 12.61 5.24
CA ASP A 113 -6.70 13.20 6.38
C ASP A 113 -7.27 12.17 7.36
N TYR A 114 -7.05 10.88 7.12
CA TYR A 114 -7.55 9.74 7.90
C TYR A 114 -9.08 9.62 7.96
N ARG A 115 -9.81 10.29 7.07
CA ARG A 115 -11.28 10.19 7.05
C ARG A 115 -11.80 8.91 6.42
N PHE A 116 -11.01 8.32 5.54
CA PHE A 116 -11.35 7.07 4.89
C PHE A 116 -10.10 6.27 4.52
N CYS A 117 -10.30 5.00 4.26
CA CYS A 117 -9.33 4.13 3.61
C CYS A 117 -9.92 3.57 2.32
N VAL A 118 -9.04 3.12 1.43
CA VAL A 118 -9.42 2.49 0.16
C VAL A 118 -8.84 1.09 0.13
N SER A 119 -9.68 0.11 -0.22
CA SER A 119 -9.28 -1.28 -0.44
C SER A 119 -9.59 -1.73 -1.86
N GLY A 120 -8.84 -2.74 -2.34
CA GLY A 120 -9.11 -3.39 -3.60
C GLY A 120 -10.38 -4.23 -3.54
N GLN A 121 -10.85 -4.68 -4.71
CA GLN A 121 -11.91 -5.67 -4.82
C GLN A 121 -11.56 -6.60 -5.99
N GLU A 122 -11.78 -7.91 -5.80
CA GLU A 122 -11.51 -8.88 -6.85
C GLU A 122 -12.58 -8.83 -7.95
N ASN A 123 -12.14 -9.10 -9.17
CA ASN A 123 -13.00 -9.22 -10.35
C ASN A 123 -13.86 -7.99 -10.65
N THR A 124 -13.40 -6.81 -10.28
CA THR A 124 -14.06 -5.54 -10.59
C THR A 124 -13.05 -4.46 -10.95
N HIS A 125 -13.52 -3.40 -11.60
CA HIS A 125 -12.73 -2.20 -11.93
C HIS A 125 -12.93 -1.05 -10.92
N HIS A 126 -13.63 -1.30 -9.81
CA HIS A 126 -13.79 -0.29 -8.77
C HIS A 126 -13.08 -0.70 -7.47
N LEU A 127 -12.81 0.30 -6.65
CA LEU A 127 -12.23 0.14 -5.33
C LEU A 127 -13.29 0.49 -4.28
N ILE A 128 -13.15 -0.07 -3.10
CA ILE A 128 -14.02 0.21 -1.96
C ILE A 128 -13.42 1.37 -1.16
N SER A 129 -14.21 2.41 -0.93
CA SER A 129 -13.89 3.47 0.04
C SER A 129 -14.64 3.18 1.34
N THR A 130 -13.94 3.13 2.45
CA THR A 130 -14.50 2.89 3.78
C THR A 130 -14.23 4.10 4.68
N ILE A 131 -15.29 4.74 5.14
CA ILE A 131 -15.20 5.90 6.05
C ILE A 131 -14.70 5.44 7.42
N MET A 132 -13.78 6.22 7.99
CA MET A 132 -13.22 6.02 9.33
C MET A 132 -13.60 7.18 10.25
N ASP A 133 -13.93 6.88 11.51
CA ASP A 133 -14.09 7.90 12.54
C ASP A 133 -12.73 8.32 13.12
N LYS A 134 -12.72 9.35 13.97
CA LYS A 134 -11.50 9.85 14.64
C LYS A 134 -10.86 8.83 15.58
N LYS A 135 -11.58 7.76 15.95
CA LYS A 135 -11.07 6.66 16.78
C LYS A 135 -10.48 5.52 15.94
N GLY A 136 -10.67 5.58 14.61
CA GLY A 136 -10.25 4.54 13.67
C GLY A 136 -11.28 3.44 13.46
N ASN A 137 -12.53 3.62 13.91
CA ASN A 137 -13.60 2.66 13.63
C ASN A 137 -14.04 2.78 12.17
N MET A 138 -14.23 1.64 11.51
CA MET A 138 -14.79 1.54 10.17
C MET A 138 -16.30 1.70 10.26
N LEU A 139 -16.86 2.67 9.52
CA LEU A 139 -18.28 3.04 9.64
C LEU A 139 -19.11 2.57 8.45
N TYR A 140 -18.69 2.90 7.25
CA TYR A 140 -19.48 2.70 6.03
C TYR A 140 -18.57 2.49 4.83
N SER A 141 -18.89 1.53 3.99
CA SER A 141 -18.13 1.16 2.79
C SER A 141 -18.99 1.29 1.54
N GLU A 142 -18.40 1.84 0.47
CA GLU A 142 -19.05 1.94 -0.83
C GLU A 142 -18.05 1.86 -1.98
N PRO A 143 -18.45 1.43 -3.19
CA PRO A 143 -17.65 1.59 -4.40
C PRO A 143 -17.48 3.08 -4.73
N PHE A 144 -16.24 3.52 -4.88
CA PHE A 144 -16.00 4.96 -5.12
C PHE A 144 -15.02 5.25 -6.26
N TYR A 145 -13.85 4.59 -6.29
CA TYR A 145 -12.85 4.78 -7.35
C TYR A 145 -13.10 3.79 -8.48
N TYR A 146 -13.15 4.28 -9.72
CA TYR A 146 -13.37 3.46 -10.91
C TYR A 146 -12.11 3.47 -11.78
N LEU A 147 -11.50 2.30 -11.94
CA LEU A 147 -10.30 2.10 -12.75
C LEU A 147 -10.67 1.88 -14.22
N HIS A 148 -9.78 2.27 -15.12
CA HIS A 148 -9.91 1.93 -16.53
C HIS A 148 -9.48 0.48 -16.77
N ASP A 149 -10.30 -0.26 -17.51
CA ASP A 149 -10.03 -1.63 -17.91
C ASP A 149 -9.21 -1.70 -19.21
N LEU A 150 -8.63 -2.86 -19.47
CA LEU A 150 -8.00 -3.15 -20.75
C LEU A 150 -9.06 -3.24 -21.87
N THR A 151 -8.71 -2.79 -23.05
CA THR A 151 -9.60 -2.79 -24.24
C THR A 151 -10.09 -4.18 -24.66
N ASN A 152 -9.42 -5.25 -24.20
CA ASN A 152 -9.81 -6.65 -24.42
C ASN A 152 -10.80 -7.19 -23.39
N GLY A 153 -11.37 -6.33 -22.52
CA GLY A 153 -12.30 -6.72 -21.46
C GLY A 153 -11.64 -7.33 -20.22
N THR A 154 -10.31 -7.35 -20.14
CA THR A 154 -9.61 -7.75 -18.91
C THR A 154 -9.78 -6.68 -17.85
N LEU A 155 -10.32 -7.04 -16.69
CA LEU A 155 -10.53 -6.13 -15.58
C LEU A 155 -9.20 -5.63 -15.00
N ALA A 156 -9.16 -4.36 -14.64
CA ALA A 156 -8.01 -3.74 -13.99
C ALA A 156 -7.98 -4.13 -12.51
N THR A 157 -7.42 -5.29 -12.20
CA THR A 157 -7.17 -5.68 -10.81
C THR A 157 -6.15 -4.73 -10.18
N ALA A 158 -6.51 -4.14 -9.03
CA ALA A 158 -5.60 -3.31 -8.27
C ALA A 158 -4.52 -4.15 -7.56
N GLY A 159 -3.27 -3.76 -7.74
CA GLY A 159 -2.17 -4.13 -6.85
C GLY A 159 -2.10 -3.17 -5.68
N ASN A 160 -0.91 -2.89 -5.11
CA ASN A 160 -0.84 -1.88 -4.06
C ASN A 160 -1.18 -0.46 -4.53
N MET A 161 -1.57 0.37 -3.54
CA MET A 161 -2.00 1.75 -3.72
C MET A 161 -1.26 2.67 -2.75
N ALA A 162 -1.13 3.93 -3.14
CA ALA A 162 -0.64 4.99 -2.26
C ALA A 162 -1.31 6.33 -2.60
N PHE A 163 -1.58 7.14 -1.59
CA PHE A 163 -1.99 8.53 -1.78
C PHE A 163 -0.78 9.46 -1.88
N ASP A 164 -0.92 10.53 -2.66
CA ASP A 164 -0.06 11.71 -2.51
C ASP A 164 -0.65 12.68 -1.47
N THR A 165 0.13 13.70 -1.10
CA THR A 165 -0.28 14.71 -0.12
C THR A 165 -1.42 15.60 -0.59
N ASN A 166 -1.77 15.58 -1.88
CA ASN A 166 -2.91 16.30 -2.45
C ASN A 166 -4.19 15.44 -2.49
N GLY A 167 -4.14 14.19 -2.03
CA GLY A 167 -5.26 13.27 -2.02
C GLY A 167 -5.51 12.55 -3.35
N ASN A 168 -4.57 12.57 -4.28
CA ASN A 168 -4.66 11.72 -5.46
C ASN A 168 -4.24 10.30 -5.11
N LEU A 169 -5.00 9.32 -5.56
CA LEU A 169 -4.74 7.90 -5.35
C LEU A 169 -3.99 7.31 -6.54
N TYR A 170 -2.83 6.74 -6.29
CA TYR A 170 -2.01 6.01 -7.26
C TYR A 170 -2.27 4.51 -7.07
N VAL A 171 -2.67 3.84 -8.14
CA VAL A 171 -3.05 2.42 -8.13
C VAL A 171 -2.23 1.66 -9.15
N SER A 172 -1.55 0.59 -8.71
CA SER A 172 -0.87 -0.32 -9.63
C SER A 172 -1.90 -1.20 -10.35
N THR A 173 -1.84 -1.24 -11.68
CA THR A 173 -2.78 -2.01 -12.51
C THR A 173 -2.05 -2.64 -13.71
N PRO A 174 -2.68 -3.59 -14.43
CA PRO A 174 -2.12 -4.12 -15.67
C PRO A 174 -1.89 -3.06 -16.77
N LEU A 175 -2.63 -1.93 -16.74
CA LEU A 175 -2.45 -0.82 -17.69
C LEU A 175 -1.26 0.09 -17.35
N GLY A 176 -0.73 0.00 -16.14
CA GLY A 176 0.25 0.92 -15.60
C GLY A 176 -0.17 1.43 -14.23
N VAL A 177 0.38 2.57 -13.79
CA VAL A 177 -0.09 3.25 -12.58
C VAL A 177 -1.23 4.18 -12.96
N GLN A 178 -2.44 3.89 -12.50
CA GLN A 178 -3.58 4.77 -12.66
C GLN A 178 -3.61 5.79 -11.51
N VAL A 179 -3.80 7.06 -11.86
CA VAL A 179 -3.84 8.17 -10.89
C VAL A 179 -5.25 8.73 -10.87
N ALA A 180 -5.95 8.55 -9.76
CA ALA A 180 -7.31 9.04 -9.55
C ALA A 180 -7.32 10.27 -8.65
N ASP A 181 -8.18 11.24 -8.97
CA ASP A 181 -8.40 12.43 -8.16
C ASP A 181 -9.33 12.16 -6.96
N HIS A 182 -9.54 13.18 -6.11
CA HIS A 182 -10.42 13.10 -4.94
C HIS A 182 -11.90 12.87 -5.28
N ASN A 183 -12.30 12.97 -6.55
CA ASN A 183 -13.66 12.61 -7.02
C ASN A 183 -13.74 11.16 -7.53
N GLY A 184 -12.70 10.35 -7.31
CA GLY A 184 -12.65 8.95 -7.73
C GLY A 184 -12.42 8.74 -9.23
N ARG A 185 -12.04 9.78 -9.99
CA ARG A 185 -11.86 9.74 -11.44
C ARG A 185 -10.39 9.56 -11.81
N VAL A 186 -10.08 8.58 -12.66
CA VAL A 186 -8.74 8.44 -13.23
C VAL A 186 -8.43 9.63 -14.15
N ARG A 187 -7.37 10.36 -13.83
CA ARG A 187 -6.90 11.55 -14.54
C ARG A 187 -5.67 11.29 -15.40
N ALA A 188 -4.91 10.25 -15.05
CA ALA A 188 -3.71 9.87 -15.78
C ALA A 188 -3.44 8.37 -15.63
N ILE A 189 -2.78 7.81 -16.65
CA ILE A 189 -2.21 6.46 -16.61
C ILE A 189 -0.73 6.59 -16.93
N LEU A 190 0.12 6.22 -15.98
CA LEU A 190 1.56 6.19 -16.16
C LEU A 190 1.94 4.82 -16.70
N SER A 191 2.11 4.73 -18.01
CA SER A 191 2.52 3.49 -18.65
C SER A 191 4.00 3.21 -18.41
N LEU A 192 4.37 1.94 -18.27
CA LEU A 192 5.73 1.50 -18.08
C LEU A 192 6.20 0.60 -19.23
N PRO A 193 7.50 0.65 -19.60
CA PRO A 193 8.02 -0.13 -20.71
C PRO A 193 7.96 -1.66 -20.48
N ALA A 194 7.87 -2.09 -19.23
CA ALA A 194 7.90 -3.50 -18.84
C ALA A 194 6.50 -4.16 -18.72
N GLY A 195 5.43 -3.47 -19.07
CA GLY A 195 4.06 -4.00 -19.04
C GLY A 195 3.36 -3.84 -17.67
N ALA A 196 2.65 -4.87 -17.22
CA ALA A 196 1.79 -4.81 -16.05
C ALA A 196 2.52 -4.40 -14.77
N VAL A 197 1.92 -3.47 -14.04
CA VAL A 197 2.40 -3.01 -12.73
C VAL A 197 1.79 -3.88 -11.65
N HIS A 198 2.64 -4.48 -10.82
CA HIS A 198 2.21 -5.37 -9.75
C HIS A 198 2.16 -4.68 -8.38
N SER A 199 3.05 -3.72 -8.17
CA SER A 199 3.15 -3.03 -6.89
C SER A 199 3.79 -1.66 -7.06
N LEU A 200 3.43 -0.71 -6.19
CA LEU A 200 4.03 0.61 -6.13
C LEU A 200 4.30 1.04 -4.68
N ALA A 201 5.25 1.93 -4.50
CA ALA A 201 5.50 2.61 -3.23
C ALA A 201 5.85 4.07 -3.49
N PHE A 202 5.30 4.97 -2.68
CA PHE A 202 5.65 6.38 -2.69
C PHE A 202 6.49 6.71 -1.45
N SER A 203 7.72 7.15 -1.63
CA SER A 203 8.60 7.57 -0.53
C SER A 203 9.13 8.97 -0.81
N GLY A 204 8.71 9.95 0.00
CA GLY A 204 8.94 11.36 -0.32
C GLY A 204 8.36 11.71 -1.69
N ASN A 205 9.20 12.22 -2.59
CA ASN A 205 8.84 12.51 -3.99
C ASN A 205 9.32 11.44 -4.98
N TYR A 206 9.70 10.26 -4.50
CA TYR A 206 10.06 9.13 -5.37
C TYR A 206 8.94 8.12 -5.46
N LEU A 207 8.46 7.87 -6.68
CA LEU A 207 7.53 6.78 -6.99
C LEU A 207 8.34 5.57 -7.48
N TYR A 208 8.30 4.51 -6.72
CA TYR A 208 8.85 3.20 -7.07
C TYR A 208 7.73 2.32 -7.62
N VAL A 209 8.00 1.61 -8.70
CA VAL A 209 7.01 0.75 -9.36
C VAL A 209 7.64 -0.58 -9.73
N ARG A 210 7.04 -1.68 -9.28
CA ARG A 210 7.47 -3.03 -9.62
C ARG A 210 6.68 -3.59 -10.80
N CYS A 211 7.39 -4.00 -11.86
CA CYS A 211 6.88 -4.70 -13.03
C CYS A 211 7.62 -6.04 -13.16
N GLY A 212 6.98 -7.15 -12.80
CA GLY A 212 7.66 -8.44 -12.69
C GLY A 212 8.80 -8.36 -11.66
N GLU A 213 10.00 -8.69 -12.09
CA GLU A 213 11.22 -8.64 -11.26
C GLU A 213 11.96 -7.30 -11.32
N LYS A 214 11.48 -6.34 -12.13
CA LYS A 214 12.12 -5.02 -12.29
C LYS A 214 11.44 -3.97 -11.42
N ILE A 215 12.26 -3.11 -10.81
CA ILE A 215 11.81 -1.91 -10.11
C ILE A 215 12.24 -0.69 -10.92
N PHE A 216 11.26 0.14 -11.24
CA PHE A 216 11.46 1.46 -11.83
C PHE A 216 11.30 2.50 -10.74
N VAL A 217 12.10 3.56 -10.80
CA VAL A 217 11.99 4.71 -9.91
C VAL A 217 11.88 5.99 -10.72
N ARG A 218 11.01 6.87 -10.29
CA ARG A 218 10.84 8.20 -10.89
C ARG A 218 10.70 9.25 -9.81
N GLN A 219 11.45 10.33 -9.94
CA GLN A 219 11.22 11.54 -9.16
C GLN A 219 9.98 12.25 -9.70
N MET A 220 9.03 12.52 -8.82
CA MET A 220 7.74 13.13 -9.12
C MET A 220 7.71 14.57 -8.60
N LYS A 221 6.80 15.39 -9.13
CA LYS A 221 6.43 16.67 -8.48
C LYS A 221 5.51 16.44 -7.27
N ALA A 222 4.70 15.39 -7.30
CA ALA A 222 3.87 14.96 -6.19
C ALA A 222 4.74 14.40 -5.06
N ILE A 223 4.28 14.56 -3.83
CA ILE A 223 4.89 13.98 -2.63
C ILE A 223 3.96 12.90 -2.11
N GLY A 224 4.45 11.70 -1.92
CA GLY A 224 3.67 10.61 -1.36
C GLY A 224 3.28 10.88 0.09
N HIS A 225 2.03 10.58 0.43
CA HIS A 225 1.60 10.60 1.82
C HIS A 225 2.10 9.33 2.53
N ASN A 226 2.76 9.51 3.67
CA ASN A 226 3.12 8.42 4.55
C ASN A 226 2.23 8.48 5.80
N PRO A 227 1.32 7.50 6.02
CA PRO A 227 0.41 7.52 7.16
C PRO A 227 1.09 7.54 8.53
N LYS A 228 2.35 7.08 8.65
CA LYS A 228 3.13 7.17 9.89
C LYS A 228 3.35 8.61 10.38
N HIS A 229 3.35 9.59 9.47
CA HIS A 229 3.62 11.00 9.80
C HIS A 229 2.40 11.73 10.34
N GLY A 230 1.25 11.08 10.42
CA GLY A 230 0.02 11.64 10.94
C GLY A 230 -0.93 12.14 9.85
N ALA A 231 -2.17 12.44 10.27
CA ALA A 231 -3.18 12.98 9.39
C ALA A 231 -2.83 14.40 8.95
N MET A 232 -3.05 14.69 7.69
CA MET A 232 -2.90 16.03 7.12
C MET A 232 -4.23 16.78 7.20
N SER A 233 -4.19 18.07 7.58
CA SER A 233 -5.34 18.95 7.40
C SER A 233 -5.34 19.48 5.97
N TYR A 234 -6.38 19.20 5.19
CA TYR A 234 -6.58 19.94 3.95
C TYR A 234 -6.88 21.40 4.29
N GLN A 235 -5.98 22.30 3.93
CA GLN A 235 -6.36 23.70 3.82
C GLN A 235 -7.33 23.75 2.64
N SER A 236 -8.58 24.15 2.88
CA SER A 236 -9.51 24.46 1.82
C SER A 236 -8.87 25.54 0.94
N GLN A 237 -8.46 25.17 -0.26
CA GLN A 237 -8.17 26.16 -1.28
C GLN A 237 -9.53 26.80 -1.62
N GLY A 238 -9.75 27.98 -1.04
CA GLY A 238 -10.89 28.82 -1.35
C GLY A 238 -10.82 29.40 -2.76
#